data_cd09cefcd5a130e4e6d29be91265a877
#
_entry.id   cd09cefcd5a130e4e6d29be91265a877
#
_cell.length_a   1.000
_cell.length_b   1.000
_cell.length_c   1.000
_cell.angle_alpha   90.00
_cell.angle_beta   90.00
_cell.angle_gamma   90.00
#
_symmetry.space_group_name_H-M   'P 1'
#
loop_
_entity.id
_entity.type
_entity.pdbx_description
1 polymer ?
#
loop_
_entity_poly.entity_id
_entity_poly.type
_entity_poly.pdbx_seq_one_letter_code
_entity_poly.pdbx_strand_id
1 'polypeptide(L)'
;MFRPGISAIVALLLADAVVAQGVAETPPEDLQVVLVTGEQPGPGLWKVSSSDHDLWILGEVAPQPDQVKWRSKRFEALLEGSQEVLLDFSGVMWPDSLQEDAEVRIRKLPGGQTLKDVVSPELLARTDAARKLYGTAEQIEVLRPFYAGRRILMSALRKLDMEKRFSASFTVRNLARRADVRITYIDTPGQTHEEHLKNIQQGSTVPCLEMMVQIVEDGGNGLRRLANAWSVGDIAALRQLVPLYALQPTHQESKCTVALYGGEQRANEFVVRRTEAWLSAAERALRENKSTMAVVPMAELFAPDGYLAGLRARGYKVVEPI
;
A
#
# COMPACT_ATOMS: atom_id res chain seq x y z
N MET A 1 -93.65 -32.77 28.92
CA MET A 1 -93.07 -32.05 27.77
C MET A 1 -92.02 -31.13 28.32
N PHE A 2 -90.80 -31.59 28.43
CA PHE A 2 -89.68 -30.79 28.90
C PHE A 2 -88.63 -30.73 27.80
N ARG A 3 -88.22 -29.54 27.40
CA ARG A 3 -87.07 -29.28 26.56
C ARG A 3 -85.87 -28.96 27.43
N PRO A 4 -84.72 -29.57 27.19
CA PRO A 4 -83.51 -29.15 27.87
C PRO A 4 -82.77 -28.08 27.00
N GLY A 5 -82.37 -27.02 27.70
CA GLY A 5 -81.56 -25.96 27.15
C GLY A 5 -80.07 -26.38 26.98
N ILE A 6 -79.52 -26.01 25.89
CA ILE A 6 -78.07 -26.19 25.57
C ILE A 6 -77.32 -24.93 26.05
N SER A 7 -76.49 -25.07 27.11
CA SER A 7 -75.57 -24.04 27.52
C SER A 7 -74.29 -24.09 26.63
N ALA A 8 -74.03 -23.10 25.87
CA ALA A 8 -72.80 -22.94 25.12
C ALA A 8 -71.73 -22.31 26.05
N ILE A 9 -70.67 -23.06 26.32
CA ILE A 9 -69.49 -22.57 27.01
C ILE A 9 -68.59 -21.92 25.92
N VAL A 10 -68.41 -20.58 26.00
CA VAL A 10 -67.47 -19.85 25.21
C VAL A 10 -66.13 -19.92 25.94
N ALA A 11 -65.17 -20.68 25.39
CA ALA A 11 -63.78 -20.67 25.85
C ALA A 11 -63.06 -19.50 25.22
N LEU A 12 -62.71 -18.50 26.03
CA LEU A 12 -61.81 -17.42 25.63
C LEU A 12 -60.37 -17.96 25.58
N LEU A 13 -59.81 -18.11 24.39
CA LEU A 13 -58.37 -18.34 24.20
C LEU A 13 -57.67 -17.00 24.30
N LEU A 14 -56.98 -16.74 25.39
CA LEU A 14 -56.00 -15.67 25.54
C LEU A 14 -54.73 -16.10 24.79
N ALA A 15 -54.47 -15.49 23.66
CA ALA A 15 -53.20 -15.62 22.97
C ALA A 15 -52.20 -14.66 23.61
N ASP A 16 -51.27 -15.19 24.40
CA ASP A 16 -50.09 -14.43 24.85
C ASP A 16 -49.21 -14.12 23.66
N ALA A 17 -49.21 -12.86 23.24
CA ALA A 17 -48.23 -12.34 22.29
C ALA A 17 -46.89 -12.17 23.01
N VAL A 18 -45.99 -13.13 22.83
CA VAL A 18 -44.58 -12.96 23.20
C VAL A 18 -43.99 -11.91 22.27
N VAL A 19 -43.87 -10.69 22.78
CA VAL A 19 -43.08 -9.65 22.15
C VAL A 19 -41.62 -10.06 22.31
N ALA A 20 -41.02 -10.62 21.25
CA ALA A 20 -39.59 -10.79 21.16
C ALA A 20 -38.96 -9.39 21.16
N GLN A 21 -38.43 -8.96 22.29
CA GLN A 21 -37.53 -7.82 22.38
C GLN A 21 -36.27 -8.19 21.56
N GLY A 22 -36.22 -7.72 20.33
CA GLY A 22 -34.95 -7.72 19.56
C GLY A 22 -33.91 -6.96 20.37
N VAL A 23 -32.94 -7.70 20.88
CA VAL A 23 -31.70 -7.12 21.41
C VAL A 23 -31.10 -6.38 20.20
N ALA A 24 -31.18 -5.05 20.21
CA ALA A 24 -30.43 -4.25 19.28
C ALA A 24 -28.94 -4.58 19.52
N GLU A 25 -28.36 -5.37 18.65
CA GLU A 25 -26.90 -5.54 18.61
C GLU A 25 -26.33 -4.13 18.41
N THR A 26 -25.78 -3.59 19.49
CA THR A 26 -24.92 -2.40 19.41
C THR A 26 -23.83 -2.73 18.38
N PRO A 27 -23.65 -1.92 17.33
CA PRO A 27 -22.55 -2.14 16.39
C PRO A 27 -21.27 -2.29 17.22
N PRO A 28 -20.38 -3.23 16.90
CA PRO A 28 -19.14 -3.39 17.64
C PRO A 28 -18.46 -2.02 17.67
N GLU A 29 -18.17 -1.56 18.88
CA GLU A 29 -17.38 -0.36 19.12
C GLU A 29 -16.18 -0.43 18.17
N ASP A 30 -16.00 0.60 17.35
CA ASP A 30 -14.99 0.62 16.28
C ASP A 30 -13.61 0.60 16.96
N LEU A 31 -13.13 -0.60 17.29
CA LEU A 31 -11.89 -0.81 18.02
C LEU A 31 -10.76 -0.23 17.19
N GLN A 32 -10.25 0.92 17.61
CA GLN A 32 -9.08 1.51 16.98
C GLN A 32 -7.92 0.53 17.06
N VAL A 33 -7.40 0.17 15.89
CA VAL A 33 -6.19 -0.65 15.82
C VAL A 33 -5.02 0.17 16.37
N VAL A 34 -4.43 -0.30 17.45
CA VAL A 34 -3.25 0.32 18.06
C VAL A 34 -2.03 -0.07 17.26
N LEU A 35 -1.19 0.92 16.96
CA LEU A 35 0.12 0.66 16.40
C LEU A 35 1.03 0.06 17.50
N VAL A 36 1.59 -1.11 17.25
CA VAL A 36 2.55 -1.74 18.16
C VAL A 36 3.88 -0.99 18.06
N THR A 37 4.30 -0.41 19.16
CA THR A 37 5.57 0.31 19.29
C THR A 37 6.55 -0.48 20.18
N GLY A 38 7.84 -0.19 20.04
CA GLY A 38 8.88 -0.92 20.77
C GLY A 38 9.71 -1.83 19.86
N GLU A 39 10.57 -2.65 20.48
CA GLU A 39 11.41 -3.59 19.73
C GLU A 39 10.55 -4.74 19.19
N GLN A 40 10.59 -4.94 17.87
CA GLN A 40 9.86 -5.98 17.17
C GLN A 40 10.84 -7.05 16.65
N PRO A 41 10.37 -8.29 16.39
CA PRO A 41 11.19 -9.35 15.78
C PRO A 41 11.83 -8.93 14.46
N GLY A 42 11.23 -7.96 13.80
CA GLY A 42 11.63 -7.46 12.49
C GLY A 42 10.84 -8.09 11.35
N PRO A 43 10.88 -7.47 10.17
CA PRO A 43 10.23 -7.98 8.98
C PRO A 43 10.85 -9.30 8.54
N GLY A 44 10.04 -10.13 7.89
CA GLY A 44 10.53 -11.35 7.28
C GLY A 44 11.53 -11.06 6.16
N LEU A 45 12.58 -11.89 6.10
CA LEU A 45 13.57 -11.84 5.02
C LEU A 45 13.44 -13.09 4.17
N TRP A 46 13.26 -12.92 2.86
CA TRP A 46 13.38 -14.00 1.89
C TRP A 46 14.84 -14.29 1.63
N LYS A 47 15.16 -15.57 1.46
CA LYS A 47 16.50 -16.01 1.09
C LYS A 47 16.48 -16.66 -0.27
N VAL A 48 17.30 -16.19 -1.18
CA VAL A 48 17.54 -16.80 -2.49
C VAL A 48 18.99 -17.30 -2.54
N SER A 49 19.18 -18.55 -2.94
CA SER A 49 20.51 -19.14 -2.94
C SER A 49 20.90 -19.71 -4.30
N SER A 50 22.18 -19.56 -4.64
CA SER A 50 22.85 -20.17 -5.77
C SER A 50 24.23 -20.67 -5.31
N SER A 51 24.41 -22.00 -5.22
CA SER A 51 25.61 -22.61 -4.64
C SER A 51 25.89 -22.09 -3.23
N ASP A 52 26.98 -21.36 -3.01
CA ASP A 52 27.40 -20.74 -1.75
C ASP A 52 27.12 -19.21 -1.71
N HIS A 53 26.34 -18.71 -2.64
CA HIS A 53 25.97 -17.30 -2.73
C HIS A 53 24.52 -17.10 -2.29
N ASP A 54 24.28 -16.09 -1.49
CA ASP A 54 22.97 -15.77 -0.90
C ASP A 54 22.53 -14.33 -1.24
N LEU A 55 21.28 -14.19 -1.63
CA LEU A 55 20.59 -12.93 -1.74
C LEU A 55 19.48 -12.86 -0.69
N TRP A 56 19.59 -11.93 0.24
CA TRP A 56 18.60 -11.65 1.27
C TRP A 56 17.70 -10.51 0.82
N ILE A 57 16.39 -10.75 0.77
CA ILE A 57 15.43 -9.78 0.26
C ILE A 57 14.52 -9.31 1.38
N LEU A 58 14.54 -8.00 1.62
CA LEU A 58 13.62 -7.30 2.50
C LEU A 58 12.48 -6.72 1.66
N GLY A 59 11.25 -7.19 1.91
CA GLY A 59 10.07 -6.55 1.35
C GLY A 59 9.74 -5.26 2.10
N GLU A 60 9.63 -4.15 1.40
CA GLU A 60 9.24 -2.86 1.97
C GLU A 60 7.75 -2.61 1.78
N VAL A 61 7.09 -2.12 2.81
CA VAL A 61 5.75 -1.53 2.73
C VAL A 61 5.85 -0.01 2.93
N ALA A 62 5.02 0.74 2.24
CA ALA A 62 4.90 2.19 2.42
C ALA A 62 3.41 2.55 2.49
N PRO A 63 3.01 3.44 3.39
CA PRO A 63 3.83 4.15 4.39
C PRO A 63 4.25 3.26 5.55
N GLN A 64 5.30 3.67 6.26
CA GLN A 64 5.73 3.04 7.50
C GLN A 64 5.61 4.02 8.65
N PRO A 65 5.22 3.57 9.85
CA PRO A 65 5.24 4.42 11.03
C PRO A 65 6.66 4.73 11.47
N ASP A 66 6.90 5.98 11.85
CA ASP A 66 8.21 6.46 12.29
C ASP A 66 8.69 5.79 13.59
N GLN A 67 7.78 5.25 14.38
CA GLN A 67 8.03 4.74 15.72
C GLN A 67 8.29 3.23 15.81
N VAL A 68 8.16 2.49 14.71
CA VAL A 68 8.36 1.03 14.71
C VAL A 68 9.84 0.68 14.69
N LYS A 69 10.33 0.06 15.76
CA LYS A 69 11.71 -0.44 15.87
C LYS A 69 11.79 -1.85 15.27
N TRP A 70 11.96 -1.95 13.97
CA TRP A 70 11.97 -3.21 13.24
C TRP A 70 13.37 -3.80 13.01
N ARG A 71 14.43 -3.04 13.28
CA ARG A 71 15.80 -3.50 13.06
C ARG A 71 16.19 -4.49 14.14
N SER A 72 16.48 -5.70 13.74
CA SER A 72 17.01 -6.72 14.63
C SER A 72 18.53 -6.84 14.48
N LYS A 73 19.21 -7.35 15.52
CA LYS A 73 20.65 -7.64 15.44
C LYS A 73 20.99 -8.58 14.27
N ARG A 74 20.10 -9.54 13.99
CA ARG A 74 20.25 -10.45 12.85
C ARG A 74 20.24 -9.71 11.52
N PHE A 75 19.29 -8.77 11.35
CA PHE A 75 19.20 -7.95 10.14
C PHE A 75 20.49 -7.12 9.94
N GLU A 76 20.95 -6.44 10.99
CA GLU A 76 22.14 -5.60 10.93
C GLU A 76 23.39 -6.44 10.60
N ALA A 77 23.56 -7.60 11.21
CA ALA A 77 24.67 -8.52 10.92
C ALA A 77 24.64 -9.04 9.47
N LEU A 78 23.45 -9.35 8.93
CA LEU A 78 23.32 -9.76 7.52
C LEU A 78 23.67 -8.63 6.56
N LEU A 79 23.29 -7.41 6.89
CA LEU A 79 23.61 -6.23 6.08
C LEU A 79 25.11 -5.93 6.11
N GLU A 80 25.72 -5.92 7.28
CA GLU A 80 27.17 -5.70 7.46
C GLU A 80 28.01 -6.79 6.80
N GLY A 81 27.53 -8.04 6.78
CA GLY A 81 28.15 -9.16 6.08
C GLY A 81 27.90 -9.18 4.56
N SER A 82 27.10 -8.28 4.03
CA SER A 82 26.81 -8.21 2.61
C SER A 82 27.88 -7.42 1.85
N GLN A 83 28.20 -7.86 0.64
CA GLN A 83 29.14 -7.16 -0.25
C GLN A 83 28.44 -6.06 -1.05
N GLU A 84 27.13 -6.15 -1.19
CA GLU A 84 26.31 -5.22 -1.96
C GLU A 84 24.89 -5.12 -1.38
N VAL A 85 24.30 -3.93 -1.51
CA VAL A 85 22.87 -3.69 -1.30
C VAL A 85 22.25 -3.26 -2.61
N LEU A 86 21.24 -4.00 -3.06
CA LEU A 86 20.41 -3.64 -4.20
C LEU A 86 19.19 -2.85 -3.71
N LEU A 87 19.03 -1.64 -4.20
CA LEU A 87 17.86 -0.80 -3.92
C LEU A 87 17.05 -0.65 -5.20
N ASP A 88 15.81 -1.14 -5.17
CA ASP A 88 14.87 -0.93 -6.24
C ASP A 88 14.37 0.53 -6.20
N PHE A 89 14.84 1.32 -7.15
CA PHE A 89 14.52 2.73 -7.26
C PHE A 89 13.35 3.01 -8.22
N SER A 90 12.54 2.04 -8.47
CA SER A 90 11.40 2.13 -9.39
C SER A 90 10.24 2.99 -8.88
N GLY A 91 10.45 3.76 -7.84
CA GLY A 91 9.48 4.77 -7.44
C GLY A 91 9.38 5.85 -8.51
N VAL A 92 8.17 6.25 -8.90
CA VAL A 92 7.95 7.60 -9.39
C VAL A 92 8.52 8.49 -8.29
N MET A 93 9.79 8.93 -8.47
CA MET A 93 10.32 9.99 -7.63
C MET A 93 9.35 11.15 -7.82
N TRP A 94 8.63 11.43 -6.80
CA TRP A 94 7.94 12.70 -6.68
C TRP A 94 9.05 13.71 -6.42
N PRO A 95 9.51 14.43 -7.44
CA PRO A 95 10.53 15.42 -7.21
C PRO A 95 9.89 16.49 -6.35
N ASP A 96 10.32 16.59 -5.11
CA ASP A 96 9.94 17.72 -4.25
C ASP A 96 10.44 19.06 -4.82
N SER A 97 11.22 19.03 -5.89
CA SER A 97 11.96 20.18 -6.42
C SER A 97 11.62 20.58 -7.85
N LEU A 98 10.60 20.03 -8.51
CA LEU A 98 10.35 20.34 -9.91
C LEU A 98 9.40 21.51 -10.10
N GLN A 99 9.98 22.54 -10.67
CA GLN A 99 9.37 23.67 -11.38
C GLN A 99 7.92 23.97 -10.96
N GLU A 100 7.83 24.57 -9.79
CA GLU A 100 6.58 24.91 -9.10
C GLU A 100 5.51 25.52 -10.02
N ASP A 101 5.89 26.31 -11.01
CA ASP A 101 4.96 27.04 -11.85
C ASP A 101 4.24 26.19 -12.91
N ALA A 102 4.90 25.21 -13.51
CA ALA A 102 4.27 24.32 -14.50
C ALA A 102 3.37 23.29 -13.80
N GLU A 103 3.82 22.74 -12.69
CA GLU A 103 3.07 21.78 -11.91
C GLU A 103 1.84 22.41 -11.24
N VAL A 104 1.93 23.65 -10.74
CA VAL A 104 0.79 24.36 -10.15
C VAL A 104 -0.36 24.53 -11.14
N ARG A 105 -0.07 24.82 -12.42
CA ARG A 105 -1.10 24.93 -13.46
C ARG A 105 -1.76 23.60 -13.78
N ILE A 106 -1.01 22.50 -13.71
CA ILE A 106 -1.51 21.16 -14.02
C ILE A 106 -2.36 20.59 -12.86
N ARG A 107 -2.15 21.05 -11.63
CA ARG A 107 -2.90 20.54 -10.47
C ARG A 107 -4.39 20.80 -10.52
N LYS A 108 -4.83 21.87 -11.18
CA LYS A 108 -6.24 22.28 -11.23
C LYS A 108 -6.98 21.64 -12.40
N LEU A 109 -8.28 21.42 -12.20
CA LEU A 109 -9.19 21.07 -13.27
C LEU A 109 -9.33 22.24 -14.24
N PRO A 110 -9.51 21.99 -15.54
CA PRO A 110 -9.64 23.03 -16.55
C PRO A 110 -11.03 23.68 -16.50
N GLY A 111 -11.13 24.89 -17.06
CA GLY A 111 -12.42 25.52 -17.36
C GLY A 111 -13.32 25.81 -16.15
N GLY A 112 -12.74 25.93 -14.95
CA GLY A 112 -13.53 26.18 -13.74
C GLY A 112 -14.27 24.94 -13.21
N GLN A 113 -13.99 23.77 -13.75
CA GLN A 113 -14.54 22.50 -13.26
C GLN A 113 -14.07 22.22 -11.82
N THR A 114 -14.87 21.42 -11.14
CA THR A 114 -14.59 20.92 -9.79
C THR A 114 -14.70 19.40 -9.74
N LEU A 115 -14.31 18.79 -8.62
CA LEU A 115 -14.39 17.33 -8.45
C LEU A 115 -15.81 16.79 -8.72
N LYS A 116 -16.86 17.52 -8.34
CA LYS A 116 -18.26 17.12 -8.58
C LYS A 116 -18.59 16.91 -10.07
N ASP A 117 -17.85 17.56 -10.97
CA ASP A 117 -18.08 17.49 -12.41
C ASP A 117 -17.37 16.29 -13.07
N VAL A 118 -16.42 15.64 -12.33
CA VAL A 118 -15.53 14.59 -12.89
C VAL A 118 -15.54 13.28 -12.11
N VAL A 119 -16.10 13.24 -10.89
CA VAL A 119 -16.21 12.03 -10.08
C VAL A 119 -17.67 11.66 -9.79
N SER A 120 -17.94 10.41 -9.44
CA SER A 120 -19.28 10.00 -9.03
C SER A 120 -19.70 10.67 -7.71
N PRO A 121 -21.02 10.88 -7.47
CA PRO A 121 -21.51 11.41 -6.21
C PRO A 121 -21.06 10.59 -4.98
N GLU A 122 -20.96 9.27 -5.12
CA GLU A 122 -20.49 8.36 -4.09
C GLU A 122 -19.02 8.62 -3.73
N LEU A 123 -18.13 8.66 -4.74
CA LEU A 123 -16.72 8.94 -4.52
C LEU A 123 -16.52 10.35 -3.97
N LEU A 124 -17.32 11.33 -4.40
CA LEU A 124 -17.28 12.68 -3.86
C LEU A 124 -17.62 12.69 -2.36
N ALA A 125 -18.67 11.98 -1.95
CA ALA A 125 -19.06 11.88 -0.54
C ALA A 125 -17.97 11.24 0.33
N ARG A 126 -17.35 10.14 -0.15
CA ARG A 126 -16.21 9.48 0.51
C ARG A 126 -14.99 10.42 0.60
N THR A 127 -14.71 11.15 -0.46
CA THR A 127 -13.64 12.15 -0.53
C THR A 127 -13.84 13.26 0.51
N ASP A 128 -15.07 13.79 0.62
CA ASP A 128 -15.40 14.81 1.61
C ASP A 128 -15.34 14.29 3.04
N ALA A 129 -15.76 13.06 3.29
CA ALA A 129 -15.65 12.43 4.59
C ALA A 129 -14.15 12.28 5.01
N ALA A 130 -13.32 11.77 4.12
CA ALA A 130 -11.87 11.64 4.36
C ALA A 130 -11.21 13.01 4.57
N ARG A 131 -11.57 14.02 3.77
CA ARG A 131 -11.08 15.41 3.93
C ARG A 131 -11.39 15.96 5.32
N LYS A 132 -12.61 15.79 5.79
CA LYS A 132 -13.04 16.23 7.13
C LYS A 132 -12.31 15.47 8.23
N LEU A 133 -12.21 14.14 8.10
CA LEU A 133 -11.55 13.27 9.07
C LEU A 133 -10.09 13.69 9.31
N TYR A 134 -9.36 14.05 8.26
CA TYR A 134 -7.94 14.37 8.36
C TYR A 134 -7.63 15.87 8.37
N GLY A 135 -8.65 16.73 8.39
CA GLY A 135 -8.47 18.17 8.50
C GLY A 135 -7.71 18.79 7.32
N THR A 136 -7.95 18.28 6.12
CA THR A 136 -7.30 18.82 4.92
C THR A 136 -7.82 20.22 4.64
N ALA A 137 -7.00 21.25 4.89
CA ALA A 137 -7.39 22.67 4.89
C ALA A 137 -7.46 23.30 3.49
N GLU A 138 -6.93 22.63 2.47
CA GLU A 138 -6.87 23.18 1.12
C GLU A 138 -8.19 22.99 0.34
N GLN A 139 -8.43 23.90 -0.60
CA GLN A 139 -9.53 23.79 -1.57
C GLN A 139 -9.20 22.66 -2.56
N ILE A 140 -9.50 21.42 -2.18
CA ILE A 140 -9.25 20.25 -3.04
C ILE A 140 -10.28 20.12 -4.16
N GLU A 141 -11.39 20.82 -4.06
CA GLU A 141 -12.52 20.75 -4.99
C GLU A 141 -12.14 21.13 -6.42
N VAL A 142 -11.17 22.04 -6.57
CA VAL A 142 -10.69 22.52 -7.88
C VAL A 142 -9.49 21.72 -8.40
N LEU A 143 -9.00 20.77 -7.63
CA LEU A 143 -7.85 19.96 -8.02
C LEU A 143 -8.27 18.78 -8.90
N ARG A 144 -7.37 18.36 -9.78
CA ARG A 144 -7.53 17.07 -10.48
C ARG A 144 -7.58 15.93 -9.47
N PRO A 145 -8.33 14.84 -9.76
CA PRO A 145 -8.56 13.74 -8.82
C PRO A 145 -7.28 13.21 -8.18
N PHE A 146 -6.21 13.01 -8.95
CA PHE A 146 -4.91 12.59 -8.44
C PHE A 146 -4.36 13.52 -7.35
N TYR A 147 -4.35 14.83 -7.60
CA TYR A 147 -3.81 15.79 -6.63
C TYR A 147 -4.72 15.96 -5.40
N ALA A 148 -6.03 15.87 -5.59
CA ALA A 148 -6.99 15.88 -4.48
C ALA A 148 -6.76 14.68 -3.54
N GLY A 149 -6.66 13.47 -4.10
CA GLY A 149 -6.36 12.26 -3.34
C GLY A 149 -5.01 12.34 -2.62
N ARG A 150 -3.96 12.81 -3.32
CA ARG A 150 -2.63 13.00 -2.73
C ARG A 150 -2.65 13.96 -1.54
N ARG A 151 -3.42 15.03 -1.58
CA ARG A 151 -3.56 15.98 -0.46
C ARG A 151 -4.21 15.35 0.76
N ILE A 152 -5.30 14.61 0.56
CA ILE A 152 -5.97 13.89 1.64
C ILE A 152 -5.03 12.85 2.24
N LEU A 153 -4.41 12.04 1.40
CA LEU A 153 -3.46 11.00 1.83
C LEU A 153 -2.31 11.60 2.66
N MET A 154 -1.67 12.68 2.18
CA MET A 154 -0.57 13.32 2.93
C MET A 154 -1.04 13.92 4.25
N SER A 155 -2.28 14.45 4.33
CA SER A 155 -2.86 14.91 5.59
C SER A 155 -3.13 13.75 6.54
N ALA A 156 -3.63 12.63 6.01
CA ALA A 156 -3.83 11.41 6.79
C ALA A 156 -2.52 10.86 7.35
N LEU A 157 -1.49 10.72 6.52
CA LEU A 157 -0.19 10.20 6.94
C LEU A 157 0.45 11.06 8.04
N ARG A 158 0.35 12.40 7.93
CA ARG A 158 0.81 13.29 9.02
C ARG A 158 0.04 13.06 10.32
N LYS A 159 -1.30 12.97 10.24
CA LYS A 159 -2.15 12.75 11.41
C LYS A 159 -1.92 11.38 12.06
N LEU A 160 -1.48 10.40 11.29
CA LEU A 160 -1.22 9.02 11.71
C LEU A 160 0.25 8.78 12.11
N ASP A 161 1.11 9.81 12.08
CA ASP A 161 2.57 9.69 12.29
C ASP A 161 3.22 8.63 11.38
N MET A 162 2.80 8.61 10.12
CA MET A 162 3.26 7.70 9.08
C MET A 162 3.94 8.45 7.93
N GLU A 163 4.72 9.47 8.24
CA GLU A 163 5.45 10.21 7.21
C GLU A 163 6.61 9.40 6.63
N LYS A 164 6.84 9.59 5.34
CA LYS A 164 7.77 8.83 4.48
C LYS A 164 9.26 8.91 4.87
N ARG A 165 9.62 9.60 5.95
CA ARG A 165 11.02 9.88 6.31
C ARG A 165 11.85 8.65 6.66
N PHE A 166 11.22 7.55 7.02
CA PHE A 166 11.89 6.37 7.57
C PHE A 166 11.52 5.08 6.84
N SER A 167 11.36 5.14 5.51
CA SER A 167 11.19 3.92 4.72
C SER A 167 12.34 2.93 4.98
N ALA A 168 12.07 1.64 4.83
CA ALA A 168 13.10 0.61 5.00
C ALA A 168 14.28 0.87 4.07
N SER A 169 14.02 1.24 2.81
CA SER A 169 15.07 1.61 1.84
C SER A 169 15.96 2.75 2.33
N PHE A 170 15.38 3.80 2.93
CA PHE A 170 16.16 4.90 3.50
C PHE A 170 17.05 4.43 4.66
N THR A 171 16.48 3.62 5.55
CA THR A 171 17.19 3.08 6.71
C THR A 171 18.33 2.16 6.27
N VAL A 172 18.04 1.21 5.36
CA VAL A 172 19.04 0.27 4.82
C VAL A 172 20.16 1.00 4.10
N ARG A 173 19.83 2.01 3.28
CA ARG A 173 20.84 2.86 2.62
C ARG A 173 21.79 3.51 3.61
N ASN A 174 21.27 4.05 4.71
CA ASN A 174 22.09 4.73 5.71
C ASN A 174 22.94 3.74 6.50
N LEU A 175 22.45 2.54 6.80
CA LEU A 175 23.20 1.47 7.43
C LEU A 175 24.33 0.96 6.51
N ALA A 176 24.01 0.70 5.24
CA ALA A 176 24.98 0.26 4.24
C ALA A 176 26.14 1.26 4.08
N ARG A 177 25.83 2.57 4.04
CA ARG A 177 26.87 3.61 4.01
C ARG A 177 27.77 3.63 5.24
N ARG A 178 27.21 3.37 6.43
CA ARG A 178 28.01 3.30 7.67
C ARG A 178 28.90 2.08 7.73
N ALA A 179 28.43 0.97 7.15
CA ALA A 179 29.16 -0.29 7.09
C ALA A 179 30.10 -0.41 5.86
N ASP A 180 30.22 0.67 5.06
CA ASP A 180 30.98 0.70 3.79
C ASP A 180 30.56 -0.40 2.80
N VAL A 181 29.28 -0.78 2.80
CA VAL A 181 28.71 -1.74 1.87
C VAL A 181 28.30 -1.04 0.58
N ARG A 182 28.70 -1.60 -0.55
CA ARG A 182 28.36 -1.06 -1.89
C ARG A 182 26.85 -0.96 -2.07
N ILE A 183 26.36 0.17 -2.59
CA ILE A 183 24.96 0.37 -2.91
C ILE A 183 24.78 0.46 -4.41
N THR A 184 23.94 -0.40 -4.96
CA THR A 184 23.54 -0.38 -6.37
C THR A 184 22.07 -0.01 -6.46
N TYR A 185 21.78 1.08 -7.14
CA TYR A 185 20.41 1.48 -7.47
C TYR A 185 20.00 0.81 -8.77
N ILE A 186 18.88 0.11 -8.72
CA ILE A 186 18.29 -0.50 -9.91
C ILE A 186 17.33 0.51 -10.49
N ASP A 187 17.77 1.16 -11.58
CA ASP A 187 16.96 2.13 -12.30
C ASP A 187 16.24 1.43 -13.45
N THR A 188 14.96 1.71 -13.56
CA THR A 188 14.17 1.30 -14.72
C THR A 188 13.82 2.53 -15.51
N PRO A 189 14.33 2.67 -16.74
CA PRO A 189 13.91 3.74 -17.62
C PRO A 189 12.38 3.73 -17.75
N GLY A 190 11.75 4.65 -17.07
CA GLY A 190 10.30 4.83 -17.06
C GLY A 190 9.88 5.92 -18.03
N GLN A 191 8.67 6.40 -17.85
CA GLN A 191 8.25 7.60 -18.53
C GLN A 191 8.98 8.82 -17.96
N THR A 192 9.23 9.78 -18.80
CA THR A 192 9.80 11.06 -18.38
C THR A 192 8.83 11.81 -17.47
N HIS A 193 9.34 12.75 -16.69
CA HIS A 193 8.49 13.61 -15.86
C HIS A 193 7.44 14.35 -16.71
N GLU A 194 7.84 14.84 -17.90
CA GLU A 194 6.95 15.51 -18.84
C GLU A 194 5.80 14.59 -19.31
N GLU A 195 6.10 13.34 -19.68
CA GLU A 195 5.09 12.35 -20.06
C GLU A 195 4.14 12.05 -18.92
N HIS A 196 4.67 11.93 -17.69
CA HIS A 196 3.85 11.73 -16.50
C HIS A 196 2.87 12.89 -16.27
N LEU A 197 3.35 14.14 -16.32
CA LEU A 197 2.51 15.31 -16.20
C LEU A 197 1.46 15.38 -17.33
N LYS A 198 1.85 15.05 -18.56
CA LYS A 198 0.94 14.98 -19.70
C LYS A 198 -0.16 13.93 -19.49
N ASN A 199 0.17 12.75 -18.98
CA ASN A 199 -0.82 11.72 -18.69
C ASN A 199 -1.80 12.16 -17.59
N ILE A 200 -1.31 12.80 -16.53
CA ILE A 200 -2.19 13.39 -15.51
C ILE A 200 -3.09 14.48 -16.07
N GLN A 201 -2.56 15.27 -17.00
CA GLN A 201 -3.31 16.39 -17.60
C GLN A 201 -4.40 15.93 -18.57
N GLN A 202 -4.11 14.90 -19.37
CA GLN A 202 -4.96 14.44 -20.47
C GLN A 202 -5.85 13.25 -20.09
N GLY A 203 -5.41 12.44 -19.12
CA GLY A 203 -6.10 11.24 -18.68
C GLY A 203 -7.05 11.46 -17.52
N SER A 204 -7.94 10.49 -17.31
CA SER A 204 -8.75 10.44 -16.09
C SER A 204 -7.92 9.82 -14.95
N THR A 205 -7.67 10.60 -13.91
CA THR A 205 -6.97 10.15 -12.70
C THR A 205 -7.92 9.86 -11.54
N VAL A 206 -9.23 9.68 -11.83
CA VAL A 206 -10.25 9.27 -10.85
C VAL A 206 -9.88 7.99 -10.10
N PRO A 207 -9.34 6.93 -10.74
CA PRO A 207 -8.92 5.73 -10.03
C PRO A 207 -7.84 5.97 -8.98
N CYS A 208 -7.00 7.00 -9.16
CA CYS A 208 -5.99 7.35 -8.16
C CYS A 208 -6.61 8.01 -6.93
N LEU A 209 -7.60 8.88 -7.12
CA LEU A 209 -8.36 9.47 -6.01
C LEU A 209 -9.06 8.36 -5.21
N GLU A 210 -9.76 7.47 -5.92
CA GLU A 210 -10.47 6.35 -5.30
C GLU A 210 -9.54 5.47 -4.45
N MET A 211 -8.40 5.06 -4.99
CA MET A 211 -7.39 4.29 -4.28
C MET A 211 -6.88 5.03 -3.03
N MET A 212 -6.55 6.31 -3.14
CA MET A 212 -6.00 7.09 -2.02
C MET A 212 -7.04 7.32 -0.92
N VAL A 213 -8.32 7.53 -1.28
CA VAL A 213 -9.43 7.64 -0.31
C VAL A 213 -9.65 6.30 0.37
N GLN A 214 -9.71 5.19 -0.37
CA GLN A 214 -9.88 3.85 0.17
C GLN A 214 -8.84 3.48 1.23
N ILE A 215 -7.59 3.85 1.01
CA ILE A 215 -6.47 3.56 1.93
C ILE A 215 -6.67 4.24 3.30
N VAL A 216 -7.37 5.36 3.36
CA VAL A 216 -7.45 6.18 4.56
C VAL A 216 -8.85 6.29 5.16
N GLU A 217 -9.91 5.86 4.46
CA GLU A 217 -11.31 6.05 4.90
C GLU A 217 -11.68 5.27 6.17
N ASP A 218 -10.93 4.22 6.50
CA ASP A 218 -11.10 3.43 7.73
C ASP A 218 -10.41 4.04 8.97
N GLY A 219 -10.09 5.33 8.94
CA GLY A 219 -9.37 5.99 10.03
C GLY A 219 -7.89 5.60 10.15
N GLY A 220 -7.35 4.95 9.11
CA GLY A 220 -5.97 4.45 9.08
C GLY A 220 -5.78 3.10 9.79
N ASN A 221 -6.86 2.41 10.13
CA ASN A 221 -6.79 1.09 10.77
C ASN A 221 -6.09 0.06 9.87
N GLY A 222 -6.37 0.07 8.58
CA GLY A 222 -5.69 -0.79 7.61
C GLY A 222 -4.20 -0.52 7.52
N LEU A 223 -3.80 0.75 7.51
CA LEU A 223 -2.39 1.14 7.51
C LEU A 223 -1.67 0.68 8.79
N ARG A 224 -2.31 0.80 9.96
CA ARG A 224 -1.74 0.30 11.23
C ARG A 224 -1.60 -1.21 11.23
N ARG A 225 -2.62 -1.94 10.73
CA ARG A 225 -2.55 -3.40 10.57
C ARG A 225 -1.42 -3.82 9.64
N LEU A 226 -1.27 -3.15 8.51
CA LEU A 226 -0.18 -3.39 7.56
C LEU A 226 1.20 -3.19 8.22
N ALA A 227 1.37 -2.08 8.94
CA ALA A 227 2.61 -1.77 9.65
C ALA A 227 2.92 -2.78 10.76
N ASN A 228 1.91 -3.18 11.55
CA ASN A 228 2.08 -4.19 12.59
C ASN A 228 2.46 -5.54 11.99
N ALA A 229 1.75 -6.02 10.97
CA ALA A 229 2.06 -7.28 10.29
C ALA A 229 3.48 -7.28 9.71
N TRP A 230 3.91 -6.15 9.11
CA TRP A 230 5.25 -6.02 8.56
C TRP A 230 6.33 -6.07 9.63
N SER A 231 6.13 -5.38 10.74
CA SER A 231 7.13 -5.29 11.82
C SER A 231 7.41 -6.60 12.54
N VAL A 232 6.47 -7.54 12.49
CA VAL A 232 6.60 -8.88 13.11
C VAL A 232 6.82 -9.99 12.08
N GLY A 233 6.84 -9.66 10.79
CA GLY A 233 7.05 -10.64 9.72
C GLY A 233 5.85 -11.54 9.45
N ASP A 234 4.62 -11.11 9.74
CA ASP A 234 3.40 -11.88 9.47
C ASP A 234 3.08 -11.87 7.96
N ILE A 235 3.68 -12.81 7.25
CA ILE A 235 3.54 -12.95 5.79
C ILE A 235 2.09 -13.25 5.38
N ALA A 236 1.34 -13.99 6.18
CA ALA A 236 -0.03 -14.32 5.86
C ALA A 236 -0.94 -13.08 5.89
N ALA A 237 -0.82 -12.26 6.93
CA ALA A 237 -1.53 -10.98 6.99
C ALA A 237 -1.05 -10.00 5.91
N LEU A 238 0.25 -9.95 5.61
CA LEU A 238 0.80 -9.07 4.58
C LEU A 238 0.26 -9.40 3.19
N ARG A 239 0.08 -10.68 2.85
CA ARG A 239 -0.53 -11.08 1.56
C ARG A 239 -1.95 -10.55 1.38
N GLN A 240 -2.69 -10.37 2.48
CA GLN A 240 -4.04 -9.80 2.45
C GLN A 240 -4.06 -8.28 2.46
N LEU A 241 -3.15 -7.65 3.20
CA LEU A 241 -3.16 -6.20 3.44
C LEU A 241 -2.43 -5.39 2.37
N VAL A 242 -1.35 -5.93 1.80
CA VAL A 242 -0.53 -5.23 0.79
C VAL A 242 -1.36 -4.79 -0.43
N PRO A 243 -2.22 -5.62 -1.03
CA PRO A 243 -3.03 -5.19 -2.18
C PRO A 243 -3.99 -4.05 -1.86
N LEU A 244 -4.40 -3.91 -0.60
CA LEU A 244 -5.40 -2.94 -0.17
C LEU A 244 -4.80 -1.61 0.31
N TYR A 245 -3.63 -1.65 0.95
CA TYR A 245 -3.10 -0.52 1.71
C TYR A 245 -1.68 -0.10 1.33
N ALA A 246 -0.94 -0.87 0.55
CA ALA A 246 0.38 -0.45 0.12
C ALA A 246 0.30 0.66 -0.94
N LEU A 247 1.00 1.77 -0.68
CA LEU A 247 0.99 2.96 -1.53
C LEU A 247 1.85 2.85 -2.79
N GLN A 248 2.41 1.69 -3.06
CA GLN A 248 3.29 1.51 -4.21
C GLN A 248 2.46 1.08 -5.43
N PRO A 249 2.22 1.99 -6.39
CA PRO A 249 1.46 1.69 -7.59
C PRO A 249 2.33 0.90 -8.60
N THR A 250 2.85 -0.24 -8.17
CA THR A 250 3.82 -1.00 -8.96
C THR A 250 3.18 -2.17 -9.69
N HIS A 251 1.94 -2.50 -9.35
CA HIS A 251 1.23 -3.63 -9.92
C HIS A 251 0.49 -3.28 -11.20
N GLN A 252 0.54 -4.17 -12.19
CA GLN A 252 -0.23 -4.12 -13.45
C GLN A 252 -1.73 -3.88 -13.22
N GLU A 253 -2.28 -4.44 -12.15
CA GLU A 253 -3.71 -4.39 -11.85
C GLU A 253 -4.17 -3.08 -11.22
N SER A 254 -3.25 -2.19 -10.84
CA SER A 254 -3.64 -0.89 -10.29
C SER A 254 -4.19 0.03 -11.37
N LYS A 255 -5.49 0.28 -11.35
CA LYS A 255 -6.13 1.27 -12.23
C LYS A 255 -5.48 2.65 -12.15
N CYS A 256 -4.91 3.00 -10.99
CA CYS A 256 -4.16 4.24 -10.83
C CYS A 256 -2.84 4.19 -11.62
N THR A 257 -2.10 3.08 -11.56
CA THR A 257 -0.87 2.91 -12.36
C THR A 257 -1.18 3.03 -13.85
N VAL A 258 -2.21 2.32 -14.33
CA VAL A 258 -2.67 2.42 -15.73
C VAL A 258 -2.95 3.87 -16.12
N ALA A 259 -3.65 4.62 -15.26
CA ALA A 259 -3.95 6.02 -15.52
C ALA A 259 -2.69 6.90 -15.58
N LEU A 260 -1.74 6.68 -14.69
CA LEU A 260 -0.49 7.46 -14.61
C LEU A 260 0.46 7.16 -15.76
N TYR A 261 0.46 5.93 -16.29
CA TYR A 261 1.27 5.55 -17.46
C TYR A 261 0.57 5.81 -18.80
N GLY A 262 -0.68 6.29 -18.78
CA GLY A 262 -1.41 6.63 -20.00
C GLY A 262 -1.95 5.43 -20.76
N GLY A 263 -2.26 4.35 -20.06
CA GLY A 263 -2.92 3.16 -20.59
C GLY A 263 -2.27 1.84 -20.18
N GLU A 264 -3.03 0.75 -20.30
CA GLU A 264 -2.63 -0.59 -19.87
C GLU A 264 -1.35 -1.08 -20.55
N GLN A 265 -1.23 -0.89 -21.86
CA GLN A 265 -0.05 -1.34 -22.59
C GLN A 265 1.23 -0.73 -22.04
N ARG A 266 1.27 0.59 -21.83
CA ARG A 266 2.46 1.28 -21.30
C ARG A 266 2.77 0.91 -19.86
N ALA A 267 1.74 0.73 -19.04
CA ALA A 267 1.89 0.26 -17.67
C ALA A 267 2.51 -1.14 -17.65
N ASN A 268 2.00 -2.06 -18.48
CA ASN A 268 2.52 -3.42 -18.61
C ASN A 268 3.98 -3.44 -19.11
N GLU A 269 4.29 -2.68 -20.15
CA GLU A 269 5.66 -2.55 -20.67
C GLU A 269 6.64 -2.05 -19.62
N PHE A 270 6.21 -1.11 -18.78
CA PHE A 270 7.03 -0.61 -17.67
C PHE A 270 7.27 -1.71 -16.63
N VAL A 271 6.22 -2.43 -16.19
CA VAL A 271 6.34 -3.50 -15.21
C VAL A 271 7.26 -4.61 -15.70
N VAL A 272 7.13 -5.03 -16.95
CA VAL A 272 8.01 -6.03 -17.57
C VAL A 272 9.47 -5.57 -17.57
N ARG A 273 9.75 -4.35 -18.05
CA ARG A 273 11.13 -3.82 -18.04
C ARG A 273 11.72 -3.73 -16.64
N ARG A 274 10.92 -3.32 -15.67
CA ARG A 274 11.31 -3.22 -14.29
C ARG A 274 11.66 -4.58 -13.69
N THR A 275 10.78 -5.55 -13.87
CA THR A 275 11.00 -6.93 -13.41
C THR A 275 12.27 -7.50 -13.99
N GLU A 276 12.51 -7.34 -15.30
CA GLU A 276 13.71 -7.82 -15.97
C GLU A 276 15.00 -7.09 -15.50
N ALA A 277 14.94 -5.79 -15.29
CA ALA A 277 16.07 -5.03 -14.76
C ALA A 277 16.46 -5.51 -13.36
N TRP A 278 15.46 -5.72 -12.50
CA TRP A 278 15.69 -6.22 -11.16
C TRP A 278 16.22 -7.66 -11.16
N LEU A 279 15.61 -8.56 -11.92
CA LEU A 279 16.05 -9.95 -12.03
C LEU A 279 17.49 -10.06 -12.56
N SER A 280 17.84 -9.26 -13.57
CA SER A 280 19.21 -9.20 -14.10
C SER A 280 20.22 -8.74 -13.04
N ALA A 281 19.88 -7.76 -12.23
CA ALA A 281 20.72 -7.29 -11.12
C ALA A 281 20.85 -8.35 -10.02
N ALA A 282 19.76 -9.03 -9.66
CA ALA A 282 19.75 -10.12 -8.69
C ALA A 282 20.63 -11.30 -9.14
N GLU A 283 20.51 -11.71 -10.40
CA GLU A 283 21.33 -12.79 -10.97
C GLU A 283 22.82 -12.41 -11.03
N ARG A 284 23.14 -11.17 -11.39
CA ARG A 284 24.52 -10.67 -11.33
C ARG A 284 25.06 -10.78 -9.89
N ALA A 285 24.30 -10.29 -8.91
CA ALA A 285 24.71 -10.32 -7.51
C ALA A 285 24.90 -11.74 -7.00
N LEU A 286 24.01 -12.68 -7.36
CA LEU A 286 24.13 -14.11 -7.02
C LEU A 286 25.34 -14.81 -7.71
N ARG A 287 25.87 -14.26 -8.79
CA ARG A 287 27.11 -14.79 -9.41
C ARG A 287 28.37 -14.19 -8.81
N GLU A 288 28.33 -12.92 -8.42
CA GLU A 288 29.53 -12.15 -8.08
C GLU A 288 29.78 -12.03 -6.59
N ASN A 289 28.72 -12.06 -5.77
CA ASN A 289 28.79 -11.80 -4.33
C ASN A 289 28.39 -13.03 -3.52
N LYS A 290 29.15 -13.34 -2.46
CA LYS A 290 28.74 -14.38 -1.50
C LYS A 290 27.51 -14.02 -0.71
N SER A 291 27.35 -12.75 -0.38
CA SER A 291 26.16 -12.23 0.29
C SER A 291 25.78 -10.89 -0.29
N THR A 292 24.51 -10.74 -0.61
CA THR A 292 23.89 -9.50 -1.09
C THR A 292 22.58 -9.27 -0.34
N MET A 293 22.28 -8.02 -0.01
CA MET A 293 20.96 -7.64 0.49
C MET A 293 20.20 -6.86 -0.59
N ALA A 294 18.90 -7.06 -0.67
CA ALA A 294 18.03 -6.26 -1.53
C ALA A 294 16.85 -5.70 -0.75
N VAL A 295 16.41 -4.50 -1.09
CA VAL A 295 15.15 -3.94 -0.60
C VAL A 295 14.26 -3.67 -1.79
N VAL A 296 13.06 -4.22 -1.75
CA VAL A 296 12.10 -4.16 -2.86
C VAL A 296 10.68 -3.92 -2.33
N PRO A 297 9.78 -3.37 -3.13
CA PRO A 297 8.38 -3.27 -2.73
C PRO A 297 7.79 -4.65 -2.40
N MET A 298 7.07 -4.75 -1.28
CA MET A 298 6.44 -6.00 -0.87
C MET A 298 5.45 -6.53 -1.92
N ALA A 299 4.76 -5.64 -2.62
CA ALA A 299 3.85 -5.99 -3.69
C ALA A 299 4.52 -6.82 -4.80
N GLU A 300 5.78 -6.50 -5.13
CA GLU A 300 6.56 -7.23 -6.15
C GLU A 300 6.99 -8.64 -5.69
N LEU A 301 7.08 -8.85 -4.38
CA LEU A 301 7.35 -10.19 -3.85
C LEU A 301 6.11 -11.10 -3.91
N PHE A 302 4.92 -10.51 -3.78
CA PHE A 302 3.66 -11.25 -3.78
C PHE A 302 3.04 -11.39 -5.17
N ALA A 303 3.51 -10.63 -6.15
CA ALA A 303 2.99 -10.67 -7.51
C ALA A 303 3.18 -12.06 -8.13
N PRO A 304 2.16 -12.63 -8.81
CA PRO A 304 2.25 -13.93 -9.46
C PRO A 304 3.38 -14.02 -10.48
N ASP A 305 3.67 -12.94 -11.16
CA ASP A 305 4.73 -12.73 -12.15
C ASP A 305 5.85 -11.80 -11.67
N GLY A 306 5.92 -11.57 -10.35
CA GLY A 306 6.88 -10.67 -9.73
C GLY A 306 8.27 -11.29 -9.51
N TYR A 307 9.06 -10.65 -8.68
CA TYR A 307 10.47 -10.97 -8.50
C TYR A 307 10.74 -12.40 -8.01
N LEU A 308 10.00 -12.88 -7.01
CA LEU A 308 10.20 -14.25 -6.51
C LEU A 308 9.79 -15.29 -7.54
N ALA A 309 8.70 -15.07 -8.28
CA ALA A 309 8.26 -15.94 -9.36
C ALA A 309 9.32 -16.00 -10.48
N GLY A 310 9.85 -14.84 -10.87
CA GLY A 310 10.91 -14.75 -11.87
C GLY A 310 12.21 -15.47 -11.46
N LEU A 311 12.62 -15.38 -10.19
CA LEU A 311 13.78 -16.13 -9.67
C LEU A 311 13.53 -17.64 -9.65
N ARG A 312 12.35 -18.09 -9.22
CA ARG A 312 11.98 -19.51 -9.26
C ARG A 312 11.98 -20.06 -10.69
N ALA A 313 11.42 -19.31 -11.64
CA ALA A 313 11.41 -19.69 -13.06
C ALA A 313 12.82 -19.82 -13.65
N ARG A 314 13.81 -19.10 -13.12
CA ARG A 314 15.23 -19.19 -13.47
C ARG A 314 16.00 -20.27 -12.70
N GLY A 315 15.30 -21.09 -11.89
CA GLY A 315 15.87 -22.23 -11.17
C GLY A 315 16.51 -21.91 -9.83
N TYR A 316 16.37 -20.71 -9.31
CA TYR A 316 16.89 -20.35 -7.98
C TYR A 316 16.00 -20.92 -6.87
N LYS A 317 16.64 -21.39 -5.80
CA LYS A 317 15.95 -21.81 -4.58
C LYS A 317 15.54 -20.58 -3.77
N VAL A 318 14.24 -20.36 -3.62
CA VAL A 318 13.64 -19.28 -2.85
C VAL A 318 13.05 -19.83 -1.57
N VAL A 319 13.55 -19.38 -0.42
CA VAL A 319 13.03 -19.70 0.91
C VAL A 319 12.29 -18.49 1.45
N GLU A 320 11.03 -18.69 1.77
CA GLU A 320 10.18 -17.66 2.39
C GLU A 320 10.51 -17.52 3.89
N PRO A 321 10.28 -16.33 4.48
CA PRO A 321 10.38 -16.16 5.93
C PRO A 321 9.40 -17.09 6.65
N ILE A 322 9.82 -17.61 7.79
CA ILE A 322 9.01 -18.47 8.68
C ILE A 322 8.37 -17.58 9.74
#